data_1ec6bebac710b0f1b7656adf2ed70d50
#
_entry.id   1ec6bebac710b0f1b7656adf2ed70d50
#
_cell.length_a   1.000
_cell.length_b   1.000
_cell.length_c   1.000
_cell.angle_alpha   90.00
_cell.angle_beta   90.00
_cell.angle_gamma   90.00
#
_symmetry.space_group_name_H-M   'P 1'
#
loop_
_entity.id
_entity.type
_entity.pdbx_description
1 polymer ?
#
loop_
_entity_poly.entity_id
_entity_poly.type
_entity_poly.pdbx_seq_one_letter_code
_entity_poly.pdbx_strand_id
1 'polypeptide(L)'
;MKAAVFTGPYEFKICDREKPKPGPKEVLIRIRAVGICGSDIHPYMGDGIDRREPGIIMGHEASGDVEEVGSEVTKWKPGDRVAINPQINDETCPMCKKGLPHLCDHSLLIGSSMRGFLDGAMCEYLIMHEKQLYHLPDEVSYDHGTFLDPLGNAIHLINRGGVKLGDVVVIIG
;
A
#
# COMPACT_ATOMS: atom_id res chain seq x y z
N MET A 1 10.96 1.11 16.34
CA MET A 1 10.80 1.91 15.13
C MET A 1 9.88 3.09 15.38
N LYS A 2 10.07 4.19 14.65
CA LYS A 2 9.15 5.32 14.67
C LYS A 2 7.97 5.05 13.73
N ALA A 3 6.78 5.50 14.13
CA ALA A 3 5.57 5.44 13.33
C ALA A 3 4.73 6.70 13.54
N ALA A 4 4.13 7.22 12.46
CA ALA A 4 3.16 8.30 12.52
C ALA A 4 1.76 7.69 12.68
N VAL A 5 1.22 7.80 13.88
CA VAL A 5 -0.08 7.22 14.26
C VAL A 5 -1.16 8.29 14.15
N PHE A 6 -2.19 8.02 13.40
CA PHE A 6 -3.38 8.87 13.33
C PHE A 6 -4.15 8.76 14.65
N THR A 7 -4.38 9.88 15.33
CA THR A 7 -5.08 9.91 16.63
C THR A 7 -6.45 10.58 16.54
N GLY A 8 -6.74 11.20 15.41
CA GLY A 8 -8.01 11.86 15.15
C GLY A 8 -7.82 13.01 14.14
N PRO A 9 -8.91 13.70 13.79
CA PRO A 9 -8.84 14.82 12.85
C PRO A 9 -7.79 15.86 13.26
N TYR A 10 -6.99 16.27 12.28
CA TYR A 10 -5.88 17.22 12.40
C TYR A 10 -4.76 16.78 13.34
N GLU A 11 -4.71 15.50 13.76
CA GLU A 11 -3.70 15.03 14.71
C GLU A 11 -3.03 13.72 14.28
N PHE A 12 -1.68 13.77 14.25
CA PHE A 12 -0.80 12.61 14.21
C PHE A 12 0.17 12.66 15.39
N LYS A 13 0.49 11.49 15.93
CA LYS A 13 1.54 11.35 16.94
C LYS A 13 2.66 10.46 16.42
N ILE A 14 3.90 10.93 16.56
CA ILE A 14 5.06 10.08 16.34
C ILE A 14 5.25 9.22 17.58
N CYS A 15 5.06 7.92 17.41
CA CYS A 15 5.14 6.94 18.49
C CYS A 15 6.28 5.96 18.23
N ASP A 16 6.84 5.45 19.32
CA ASP A 16 7.72 4.29 19.25
C ASP A 16 6.85 3.01 19.19
N ARG A 17 7.16 2.15 18.23
CA ARG A 17 6.57 0.83 18.05
C ARG A 17 7.68 -0.22 18.03
N GLU A 18 7.36 -1.44 18.39
CA GLU A 18 8.30 -2.55 18.19
C GLU A 18 8.58 -2.75 16.71
N LYS A 19 9.85 -3.01 16.34
CA LYS A 19 10.20 -3.40 14.97
C LYS A 19 9.66 -4.81 14.72
N PRO A 20 8.73 -4.99 13.76
CA PRO A 20 8.11 -6.29 13.55
C PRO A 20 9.11 -7.31 12.95
N LYS A 21 8.80 -8.59 13.11
CA LYS A 21 9.59 -9.69 12.53
C LYS A 21 8.76 -10.39 11.46
N PRO A 22 9.32 -10.64 10.28
CA PRO A 22 8.59 -11.28 9.20
C PRO A 22 8.28 -12.74 9.52
N GLY A 23 7.05 -13.17 9.23
CA GLY A 23 6.65 -14.57 9.19
C GLY A 23 7.22 -15.30 7.97
N PRO A 24 6.94 -16.62 7.82
CA PRO A 24 7.62 -17.46 6.81
C PRO A 24 7.55 -16.92 5.37
N LYS A 25 6.42 -16.37 4.92
CA LYS A 25 6.23 -15.82 3.56
C LYS A 25 6.20 -14.30 3.50
N GLU A 26 6.67 -13.67 4.56
CA GLU A 26 6.62 -12.22 4.71
C GLU A 26 8.01 -11.61 4.53
N VAL A 27 8.00 -10.36 4.15
CA VAL A 27 9.18 -9.54 3.91
C VAL A 27 9.07 -8.32 4.80
N LEU A 28 10.10 -8.06 5.58
CA LEU A 28 10.26 -6.80 6.30
C LEU A 28 10.86 -5.77 5.36
N ILE A 29 10.18 -4.65 5.20
CA ILE A 29 10.59 -3.57 4.31
C ILE A 29 10.96 -2.36 5.14
N ARG A 30 12.15 -1.82 4.91
CA ARG A 30 12.52 -0.49 5.38
C ARG A 30 11.92 0.54 4.44
N ILE A 31 10.91 1.28 4.91
CA ILE A 31 10.23 2.30 4.09
C ILE A 31 11.19 3.45 3.80
N ARG A 32 11.25 3.86 2.54
CA ARG A 32 12.07 4.97 2.05
C ARG A 32 11.25 6.16 1.62
N ALA A 33 10.08 5.90 1.06
CA ALA A 33 9.12 6.92 0.68
C ALA A 33 7.69 6.41 0.87
N VAL A 34 6.80 7.31 1.24
CA VAL A 34 5.35 7.07 1.31
C VAL A 34 4.62 8.27 0.74
N GLY A 35 3.72 8.02 -0.20
CA GLY A 35 2.82 9.02 -0.77
C GLY A 35 1.67 9.35 0.20
N ILE A 36 1.16 10.55 0.11
CA ILE A 36 -0.04 10.99 0.83
C ILE A 36 -1.20 11.01 -0.16
N CYS A 37 -2.10 10.07 -0.01
CA CYS A 37 -3.29 9.94 -0.84
C CYS A 37 -4.42 10.87 -0.36
N GLY A 38 -5.34 11.21 -1.26
CA GLY A 38 -6.58 11.90 -0.87
C GLY A 38 -7.36 11.13 0.20
N SER A 39 -7.30 9.80 0.19
CA SER A 39 -7.93 8.95 1.21
C SER A 39 -7.26 9.02 2.59
N ASP A 40 -6.07 9.60 2.71
CA ASP A 40 -5.42 9.93 3.98
C ASP A 40 -5.78 11.34 4.43
N ILE A 41 -5.95 12.27 3.47
CA ILE A 41 -6.29 13.67 3.74
C ILE A 41 -7.72 13.80 4.28
N HIS A 42 -8.69 13.08 3.67
CA HIS A 42 -10.09 13.16 4.09
C HIS A 42 -10.30 12.83 5.58
N PRO A 43 -9.86 11.68 6.11
CA PRO A 43 -9.98 11.38 7.54
C PRO A 43 -9.20 12.36 8.42
N TYR A 44 -8.03 12.84 7.95
CA TYR A 44 -7.28 13.88 8.65
C TYR A 44 -8.10 15.16 8.79
N MET A 45 -8.87 15.54 7.79
CA MET A 45 -9.77 16.72 7.82
C MET A 45 -11.10 16.45 8.51
N GLY A 46 -11.33 15.22 8.99
CA GLY A 46 -12.57 14.83 9.66
C GLY A 46 -13.64 14.21 8.76
N ASP A 47 -13.36 14.07 7.47
CA ASP A 47 -14.26 13.45 6.50
C ASP A 47 -13.96 11.95 6.36
N GLY A 48 -15.00 11.08 6.48
CA GLY A 48 -14.81 9.63 6.31
C GLY A 48 -13.91 9.01 7.37
N ILE A 49 -13.99 9.51 8.59
CA ILE A 49 -13.22 9.03 9.77
C ILE A 49 -13.50 7.56 10.07
N ASP A 50 -14.64 7.04 9.67
CA ASP A 50 -15.03 5.63 9.73
C ASP A 50 -14.10 4.69 8.95
N ARG A 51 -13.31 5.25 8.03
CA ARG A 51 -12.32 4.51 7.22
C ARG A 51 -10.92 4.46 7.83
N ARG A 52 -10.70 5.22 8.87
CA ARG A 52 -9.40 5.36 9.57
C ARG A 52 -9.65 5.53 11.06
N GLU A 53 -9.68 4.43 11.77
CA GLU A 53 -9.84 4.47 13.23
C GLU A 53 -8.60 5.07 13.90
N PRO A 54 -8.78 5.90 14.93
CA PRO A 54 -7.65 6.39 15.73
C PRO A 54 -6.81 5.24 16.29
N GLY A 55 -5.50 5.43 16.24
CA GLY A 55 -4.50 4.41 16.61
C GLY A 55 -3.85 3.72 15.42
N ILE A 56 -4.39 3.88 14.19
CA ILE A 56 -3.84 3.29 12.97
C ILE A 56 -2.62 4.07 12.46
N ILE A 57 -1.66 3.35 11.89
CA ILE A 57 -0.63 3.90 11.02
C ILE A 57 -1.22 4.00 9.62
N MET A 58 -1.28 5.20 9.05
CA MET A 58 -1.84 5.43 7.72
C MET A 58 -0.78 5.23 6.62
N GLY A 59 -1.13 5.53 5.36
CA GLY A 59 -0.26 5.44 4.20
C GLY A 59 -0.27 4.07 3.53
N HIS A 60 -0.40 4.08 2.21
CA HIS A 60 -0.50 2.85 1.40
C HIS A 60 0.27 2.94 0.08
N GLU A 61 0.67 4.11 -0.34
CA GLU A 61 1.47 4.34 -1.54
C GLU A 61 2.95 4.37 -1.15
N ALA A 62 3.64 3.23 -1.14
CA ALA A 62 4.96 3.15 -0.52
C ALA A 62 6.00 2.37 -1.33
N SER A 63 7.25 2.71 -1.09
CA SER A 63 8.43 2.02 -1.63
C SER A 63 9.54 1.95 -0.58
N GLY A 64 10.45 1.02 -0.75
CA GLY A 64 11.54 0.84 0.19
C GLY A 64 12.51 -0.26 -0.20
N ASP A 65 13.32 -0.66 0.78
CA ASP A 65 14.28 -1.75 0.65
C ASP A 65 13.84 -2.96 1.47
N VAL A 66 14.07 -4.14 0.94
CA VAL A 66 13.97 -5.37 1.70
C VAL A 66 15.03 -5.37 2.79
N GLU A 67 14.61 -5.41 4.03
CA GLU A 67 15.47 -5.45 5.21
C GLU A 67 15.74 -6.89 5.67
N GLU A 68 14.67 -7.70 5.75
CA GLU A 68 14.69 -9.08 6.21
C GLU A 68 13.62 -9.89 5.48
N VAL A 69 13.85 -11.19 5.30
CA VAL A 69 12.90 -12.08 4.63
C VAL A 69 12.60 -13.29 5.51
N GLY A 70 11.36 -13.76 5.45
CA GLY A 70 10.93 -14.98 6.11
C GLY A 70 11.50 -16.24 5.46
N SER A 71 11.44 -17.35 6.19
CA SER A 71 12.12 -18.61 5.81
C SER A 71 11.62 -19.28 4.53
N GLU A 72 10.40 -18.93 4.08
CA GLU A 72 9.79 -19.49 2.85
C GLU A 72 9.77 -18.47 1.69
N VAL A 73 10.31 -17.28 1.89
CA VAL A 73 10.43 -16.26 0.83
C VAL A 73 11.48 -16.72 -0.17
N THR A 74 11.11 -16.72 -1.45
CA THR A 74 11.99 -17.18 -2.54
C THR A 74 12.31 -16.13 -3.57
N LYS A 75 11.48 -15.06 -3.64
CA LYS A 75 11.58 -14.02 -4.67
C LYS A 75 12.46 -12.84 -4.28
N TRP A 76 12.69 -12.64 -2.98
CA TRP A 76 13.31 -11.44 -2.45
C TRP A 76 14.49 -11.77 -1.56
N LYS A 77 15.44 -10.84 -1.50
CA LYS A 77 16.59 -10.87 -0.59
C LYS A 77 16.84 -9.49 0.01
N PRO A 78 17.49 -9.41 1.18
CA PRO A 78 17.90 -8.12 1.74
C PRO A 78 18.66 -7.25 0.74
N GLY A 79 18.29 -5.97 0.69
CA GLY A 79 18.84 -4.99 -0.24
C GLY A 79 18.07 -4.83 -1.55
N ASP A 80 17.13 -5.72 -1.88
CA ASP A 80 16.27 -5.53 -3.05
C ASP A 80 15.39 -4.29 -2.87
N ARG A 81 15.25 -3.51 -3.93
CA ARG A 81 14.40 -2.33 -3.98
C ARG A 81 13.00 -2.71 -4.41
N VAL A 82 11.98 -2.24 -3.68
CA VAL A 82 10.59 -2.64 -3.91
C VAL A 82 9.60 -1.47 -3.88
N ALA A 83 8.55 -1.59 -4.68
CA ALA A 83 7.32 -0.83 -4.55
C ALA A 83 6.22 -1.78 -4.02
N ILE A 84 5.29 -1.24 -3.24
CA ILE A 84 4.30 -2.02 -2.49
C ILE A 84 2.94 -1.95 -3.19
N ASN A 85 2.34 -3.12 -3.45
CA ASN A 85 0.91 -3.20 -3.74
C ASN A 85 0.16 -3.21 -2.40
N PRO A 86 -0.63 -2.17 -2.11
CA PRO A 86 -1.26 -2.03 -0.81
C PRO A 86 -2.48 -2.94 -0.62
N GLN A 87 -3.03 -3.51 -1.70
CA GLN A 87 -4.23 -4.33 -1.65
C GLN A 87 -3.90 -5.79 -1.36
N ILE A 88 -4.49 -6.34 -0.31
CA ILE A 88 -4.36 -7.74 0.08
C ILE A 88 -5.68 -8.45 -0.24
N ASN A 89 -5.62 -9.49 -1.07
CA ASN A 89 -6.78 -10.25 -1.53
C ASN A 89 -6.83 -11.62 -0.86
N ASP A 90 -8.03 -12.20 -0.71
CA ASP A 90 -8.22 -13.52 -0.09
C ASP A 90 -7.84 -14.69 -1.00
N GLU A 91 -7.63 -14.44 -2.31
CA GLU A 91 -7.32 -15.42 -3.36
C GLU A 91 -8.36 -16.55 -3.51
N THR A 92 -9.42 -16.57 -2.69
CA THR A 92 -10.37 -17.69 -2.59
C THR A 92 -11.77 -17.36 -3.06
N CYS A 93 -12.19 -16.10 -3.02
CA CYS A 93 -13.52 -15.66 -3.43
C CYS A 93 -13.77 -15.87 -4.95
N PRO A 94 -15.02 -15.86 -5.39
CA PRO A 94 -15.37 -16.07 -6.79
C PRO A 94 -14.66 -15.07 -7.75
N MET A 95 -14.44 -13.84 -7.31
CA MET A 95 -13.76 -12.83 -8.14
C MET A 95 -12.26 -13.11 -8.27
N CYS A 96 -11.61 -13.49 -7.19
CA CYS A 96 -10.20 -13.90 -7.22
C CYS A 96 -9.99 -15.11 -8.12
N LYS A 97 -10.86 -16.12 -8.01
CA LYS A 97 -10.81 -17.33 -8.86
C LYS A 97 -11.05 -17.05 -10.35
N LYS A 98 -11.74 -15.95 -10.69
CA LYS A 98 -11.93 -15.48 -12.07
C LYS A 98 -10.77 -14.63 -12.59
N GLY A 99 -9.70 -14.42 -11.81
CA GLY A 99 -8.60 -13.54 -12.18
C GLY A 99 -8.92 -12.05 -12.06
N LEU A 100 -9.91 -11.70 -11.26
CA LEU A 100 -10.34 -10.32 -11.00
C LEU A 100 -10.08 -9.93 -9.54
N PRO A 101 -8.82 -9.98 -9.05
CA PRO A 101 -8.50 -9.73 -7.64
C PRO A 101 -8.87 -8.32 -7.17
N HIS A 102 -8.88 -7.33 -8.07
CA HIS A 102 -9.33 -5.97 -7.77
C HIS A 102 -10.83 -5.88 -7.37
N LEU A 103 -11.61 -6.92 -7.64
CA LEU A 103 -13.01 -7.07 -7.22
C LEU A 103 -13.17 -8.06 -6.05
N CYS A 104 -12.10 -8.33 -5.31
CA CYS A 104 -12.16 -9.24 -4.16
C CYS A 104 -13.12 -8.72 -3.08
N ASP A 105 -14.08 -9.56 -2.69
CA ASP A 105 -15.09 -9.21 -1.69
C ASP A 105 -14.49 -9.01 -0.28
N HIS A 106 -13.35 -9.66 -0.01
CA HIS A 106 -12.64 -9.66 1.27
C HIS A 106 -11.31 -8.91 1.20
N SER A 107 -11.13 -8.03 0.23
CA SER A 107 -9.88 -7.29 0.11
C SER A 107 -9.64 -6.38 1.32
N LEU A 108 -8.40 -6.40 1.82
CA LEU A 108 -7.89 -5.45 2.80
C LEU A 108 -6.99 -4.44 2.12
N LEU A 109 -6.85 -3.27 2.74
CA LEU A 109 -5.94 -2.23 2.29
C LEU A 109 -5.06 -1.81 3.48
N ILE A 110 -3.75 -1.81 3.32
CA ILE A 110 -2.86 -1.29 4.37
C ILE A 110 -3.17 0.19 4.64
N GLY A 111 -2.96 0.64 5.85
CA GLY A 111 -3.30 2.00 6.29
C GLY A 111 -4.80 2.28 6.35
N SER A 112 -5.65 1.25 6.40
CA SER A 112 -7.12 1.38 6.42
C SER A 112 -7.76 0.53 7.51
N SER A 113 -8.85 1.03 8.10
CA SER A 113 -9.71 0.29 9.03
C SER A 113 -11.08 -0.08 8.42
N MET A 114 -11.35 0.28 7.17
CA MET A 114 -12.67 0.15 6.55
C MET A 114 -13.17 -1.31 6.45
N ARG A 115 -12.30 -2.28 6.20
CA ARG A 115 -12.62 -3.72 6.08
C ARG A 115 -11.82 -4.58 7.07
N GLY A 116 -11.05 -3.95 7.93
CA GLY A 116 -10.17 -4.56 8.93
C GLY A 116 -9.05 -3.59 9.28
N PHE A 117 -8.74 -3.50 10.55
CA PHE A 117 -7.69 -2.61 11.05
C PHE A 117 -6.32 -3.14 10.61
N LEU A 118 -5.68 -2.45 9.68
CA LEU A 118 -4.39 -2.84 9.13
C LEU A 118 -3.47 -1.64 9.02
N ASP A 119 -2.38 -1.67 9.77
CA ASP A 119 -1.36 -0.62 9.76
C ASP A 119 -0.75 -0.43 8.36
N GLY A 120 -0.43 0.82 8.05
CA GLY A 120 0.14 1.25 6.78
C GLY A 120 1.61 1.63 6.85
N ALA A 121 2.05 2.38 5.86
CA ALA A 121 3.45 2.63 5.57
C ALA A 121 4.03 3.91 6.17
N MET A 122 3.26 4.72 6.91
CA MET A 122 3.82 5.92 7.59
C MET A 122 4.63 5.52 8.83
N CYS A 123 5.61 4.62 8.64
CA CYS A 123 6.50 4.08 9.66
C CYS A 123 7.87 3.74 9.04
N GLU A 124 8.85 3.44 9.89
CA GLU A 124 10.18 3.06 9.40
C GLU A 124 10.23 1.67 8.77
N TYR A 125 9.41 0.73 9.26
CA TYR A 125 9.40 -0.66 8.80
C TYR A 125 7.98 -1.19 8.69
N LEU A 126 7.70 -1.91 7.61
CA LEU A 126 6.42 -2.55 7.32
C LEU A 126 6.65 -4.01 6.91
N ILE A 127 5.76 -4.89 7.36
CA ILE A 127 5.71 -6.27 6.86
C ILE A 127 4.69 -6.38 5.74
N MET A 128 5.10 -7.05 4.65
CA MET A 128 4.19 -7.41 3.55
C MET A 128 4.44 -8.86 3.14
N HIS A 129 3.41 -9.53 2.66
CA HIS A 129 3.59 -10.83 2.03
C HIS A 129 4.40 -10.66 0.72
N GLU A 130 5.28 -11.60 0.39
CA GLU A 130 6.18 -11.51 -0.78
C GLU A 130 5.46 -11.23 -2.11
N LYS A 131 4.18 -11.61 -2.24
CA LYS A 131 3.35 -11.39 -3.43
C LYS A 131 2.92 -9.92 -3.65
N GLN A 132 2.90 -9.11 -2.60
CA GLN A 132 2.53 -7.70 -2.65
C GLN A 132 3.65 -6.78 -3.11
N LEU A 133 4.82 -7.34 -3.43
CA LEU A 133 5.99 -6.56 -3.76
C LEU A 133 6.30 -6.64 -5.26
N TYR A 134 6.70 -5.50 -5.80
CA TYR A 134 7.19 -5.35 -7.16
C TYR A 134 8.61 -4.80 -7.14
N HIS A 135 9.46 -5.32 -8.00
CA HIS A 135 10.82 -4.83 -8.15
C HIS A 135 10.81 -3.36 -8.59
N LEU A 136 11.51 -2.51 -7.85
CA LEU A 136 11.72 -1.12 -8.20
C LEU A 136 13.07 -0.99 -8.92
N PRO A 137 13.10 -0.69 -10.23
CA PRO A 137 14.34 -0.55 -11.00
C PRO A 137 15.27 0.50 -10.39
N ASP A 138 16.57 0.34 -10.58
CA ASP A 138 17.57 1.24 -9.98
C ASP A 138 17.45 2.68 -10.47
N GLU A 139 16.98 2.88 -11.69
CA GLU A 139 16.75 4.18 -12.32
C GLU A 139 15.51 4.91 -11.76
N VAL A 140 14.62 4.19 -11.08
CA VAL A 140 13.40 4.77 -10.49
C VAL A 140 13.68 5.11 -9.03
N SER A 141 13.46 6.38 -8.66
CA SER A 141 13.61 6.80 -7.26
C SER A 141 12.52 6.18 -6.36
N TYR A 142 12.75 6.14 -5.05
CA TYR A 142 11.72 5.69 -4.11
C TYR A 142 10.48 6.58 -4.16
N ASP A 143 10.64 7.89 -4.31
CA ASP A 143 9.50 8.81 -4.46
C ASP A 143 8.65 8.44 -5.69
N HIS A 144 9.28 8.13 -6.82
CA HIS A 144 8.55 7.64 -7.99
C HIS A 144 7.94 6.25 -7.77
N GLY A 145 8.57 5.41 -6.96
CA GLY A 145 8.05 4.09 -6.61
C GLY A 145 6.72 4.14 -5.86
N THR A 146 6.41 5.24 -5.16
CA THR A 146 5.11 5.42 -4.49
C THR A 146 3.95 5.53 -5.48
N PHE A 147 4.22 5.93 -6.73
CA PHE A 147 3.21 6.03 -7.78
C PHE A 147 2.72 4.68 -8.31
N LEU A 148 3.24 3.55 -7.83
CA LEU A 148 2.76 2.24 -8.28
C LEU A 148 1.24 2.11 -8.15
N ASP A 149 0.66 2.51 -7.01
CA ASP A 149 -0.78 2.43 -6.76
C ASP A 149 -1.58 3.43 -7.62
N PRO A 150 -1.37 4.76 -7.55
CA PRO A 150 -2.16 5.70 -8.33
C PRO A 150 -1.98 5.52 -9.84
N LEU A 151 -0.79 5.16 -10.31
CA LEU A 151 -0.54 4.86 -11.73
C LEU A 151 -1.25 3.58 -12.16
N GLY A 152 -1.26 2.55 -11.31
CA GLY A 152 -2.00 1.31 -11.56
C GLY A 152 -3.49 1.58 -11.75
N ASN A 153 -4.08 2.42 -10.91
CA ASN A 153 -5.47 2.86 -11.03
C ASN A 153 -5.71 3.63 -12.34
N ALA A 154 -4.82 4.55 -12.71
CA ALA A 154 -4.92 5.32 -13.95
C ALA A 154 -4.84 4.42 -15.20
N ILE A 155 -3.91 3.48 -15.23
CA ILE A 155 -3.76 2.50 -16.33
C ILE A 155 -5.00 1.61 -16.42
N HIS A 156 -5.52 1.15 -15.27
CA HIS A 156 -6.74 0.35 -15.24
C HIS A 156 -7.92 1.12 -15.83
N LEU A 157 -8.09 2.39 -15.47
CA LEU A 157 -9.15 3.27 -16.00
C LEU A 157 -9.05 3.41 -17.53
N ILE A 158 -7.86 3.68 -18.06
CA ILE A 158 -7.60 3.79 -19.50
C ILE A 158 -7.97 2.48 -20.23
N ASN A 159 -7.52 1.35 -19.70
CA ASN A 159 -7.80 0.03 -20.26
C ASN A 159 -9.30 -0.29 -20.24
N ARG A 160 -9.99 0.03 -19.15
CA ARG A 160 -11.45 -0.19 -19.02
C ARG A 160 -12.25 0.74 -19.92
N GLY A 161 -11.81 1.97 -20.11
CA GLY A 161 -12.40 2.94 -21.03
C GLY A 161 -12.15 2.62 -22.51
N GLY A 162 -11.23 1.70 -22.80
CA GLY A 162 -10.84 1.37 -24.19
C GLY A 162 -10.16 2.52 -24.93
N VAL A 163 -9.55 3.45 -24.19
CA VAL A 163 -8.89 4.66 -24.73
C VAL A 163 -7.71 4.27 -25.61
N LYS A 164 -7.63 4.89 -26.79
CA LYS A 164 -6.58 4.63 -27.77
C LYS A 164 -5.80 5.90 -28.09
N LEU A 165 -4.62 5.72 -28.68
CA LEU A 165 -3.83 6.83 -29.17
C LEU A 165 -4.61 7.66 -30.19
N GLY A 166 -4.71 8.96 -29.96
CA GLY A 166 -5.45 9.91 -30.80
C GLY A 166 -6.88 10.20 -30.36
N ASP A 167 -7.37 9.49 -29.33
CA ASP A 167 -8.69 9.77 -28.77
C ASP A 167 -8.71 11.10 -28.00
N VAL A 168 -9.86 11.77 -28.03
CA VAL A 168 -10.15 12.93 -27.19
C VAL A 168 -10.88 12.43 -25.94
N VAL A 169 -10.28 12.65 -24.79
CA VAL A 169 -10.78 12.16 -23.49
C VAL A 169 -11.17 13.34 -22.60
N VAL A 170 -12.35 13.27 -21.98
CA VAL A 170 -12.78 14.23 -20.96
C VAL A 170 -12.76 13.52 -19.61
N ILE A 171 -12.07 14.11 -18.63
CA ILE A 171 -12.00 13.63 -17.25
C ILE A 171 -12.80 14.60 -16.37
N ILE A 172 -13.74 14.05 -15.60
CA ILE A 172 -14.57 14.80 -14.67
C ILE A 172 -14.34 14.24 -13.27
N GLY A 173 -13.94 15.09 -12.32
CA GLY A 173 -13.66 14.70 -10.93
C GLY A 173 -12.72 15.63 -10.22
#